data_ae866652d235bfa604b4749933c19a5b
#
_entry.id   ae866652d235bfa604b4749933c19a5b
#
_cell.length_a   1.000
_cell.length_b   1.000
_cell.length_c   1.000
_cell.angle_alpha   90.00
_cell.angle_beta   90.00
_cell.angle_gamma   90.00
#
_symmetry.space_group_name_H-M   'P 1'
#
loop_
_entity.id
_entity.type
_entity.pdbx_description
1 polymer ?
#
loop_
_entity_poly.entity_id
_entity_poly.type
_entity_poly.pdbx_seq_one_letter_code
_entity_poly.pdbx_strand_id
1 'polypeptide(L)'
;MGIGISRIMINGGDIQMEFNEKLQELRKQKGLTQEELAELLYVSRAAISKWESGRGFPNIESLKAISKYFSISLDDLLSGEEILAIAENDHKQKERTLRDLIFGLLDCGMVLLLFLPFFGQKEDGFIRSVSLLALSDIQLYLKLRTSLS
;
A
#
# COMPACT_ATOMS: atom_id res chain seq x y z
N MET A 1 11.25 39.74 -23.16
CA MET A 1 10.03 40.22 -22.49
C MET A 1 9.82 39.36 -21.27
N GLY A 2 10.15 39.89 -20.10
CA GLY A 2 10.06 39.21 -18.84
C GLY A 2 8.59 39.11 -18.41
N ILE A 3 8.13 37.88 -18.18
CA ILE A 3 6.83 37.64 -17.58
C ILE A 3 7.04 37.66 -16.07
N GLY A 4 6.41 38.68 -15.44
CA GLY A 4 6.57 39.05 -14.08
C GLY A 4 6.24 37.89 -13.11
N ILE A 5 7.20 37.61 -12.29
CA ILE A 5 6.99 36.94 -11.02
C ILE A 5 6.13 37.88 -10.20
N SER A 6 4.86 37.56 -10.04
CA SER A 6 3.98 38.31 -9.14
C SER A 6 4.53 38.17 -7.74
N ARG A 7 5.19 39.19 -7.32
CA ARG A 7 5.78 39.49 -6.05
C ARG A 7 4.68 39.50 -4.99
N ILE A 8 4.42 38.38 -4.36
CA ILE A 8 3.63 38.37 -3.12
C ILE A 8 4.53 38.97 -2.05
N MET A 9 4.09 40.08 -1.50
CA MET A 9 4.80 40.86 -0.47
C MET A 9 5.03 39.99 0.76
N ILE A 10 6.30 39.81 1.07
CA ILE A 10 6.81 39.16 2.26
C ILE A 10 6.56 40.11 3.43
N ASN A 11 5.70 39.73 4.35
CA ASN A 11 5.69 40.26 5.69
C ASN A 11 6.20 39.13 6.60
N GLY A 12 7.46 39.16 6.91
CA GLY A 12 8.21 38.57 8.02
C GLY A 12 7.84 37.18 8.56
N GLY A 13 7.52 36.22 7.71
CA GLY A 13 7.41 34.81 8.01
C GLY A 13 7.52 34.06 6.69
N ASP A 14 8.44 33.12 6.59
CA ASP A 14 8.57 32.25 5.43
C ASP A 14 7.21 31.59 5.19
N ILE A 15 6.46 32.07 4.21
CA ILE A 15 5.25 31.37 3.72
C ILE A 15 5.81 30.20 2.93
N GLN A 16 6.05 29.11 3.62
CA GLN A 16 6.41 27.85 3.02
C GLN A 16 5.15 27.35 2.30
N MET A 17 5.17 27.43 0.97
CA MET A 17 4.08 26.96 0.13
C MET A 17 3.98 25.45 0.28
N GLU A 18 2.79 24.95 0.63
CA GLU A 18 2.57 23.52 0.77
C GLU A 18 2.71 22.77 -0.56
N PHE A 19 3.06 21.51 -0.51
CA PHE A 19 3.26 20.66 -1.70
C PHE A 19 2.10 20.73 -2.70
N ASN A 20 0.85 20.69 -2.22
CA ASN A 20 -0.36 20.75 -3.04
C ASN A 20 -0.44 22.02 -3.91
N GLU A 21 -0.16 23.17 -3.30
CA GLU A 21 -0.16 24.45 -3.99
C GLU A 21 0.98 24.54 -4.99
N LYS A 22 2.16 24.08 -4.59
CA LYS A 22 3.36 24.05 -5.43
C LYS A 22 3.20 23.16 -6.66
N LEU A 23 2.62 21.96 -6.48
CA LEU A 23 2.33 21.05 -7.59
C LEU A 23 1.33 21.68 -8.57
N GLN A 24 0.27 22.30 -8.06
CA GLN A 24 -0.73 22.96 -8.89
C GLN A 24 -0.13 24.12 -9.68
N GLU A 25 0.73 24.93 -9.04
CA GLU A 25 1.41 26.04 -9.68
C GLU A 25 2.34 25.57 -10.80
N LEU A 26 3.19 24.58 -10.53
CA LEU A 26 4.10 23.98 -11.51
C LEU A 26 3.34 23.44 -12.72
N ARG A 27 2.23 22.75 -12.50
CA ARG A 27 1.38 22.26 -13.59
C ARG A 27 0.81 23.41 -14.43
N LYS A 28 0.26 24.42 -13.78
CA LYS A 28 -0.30 25.61 -14.46
C LYS A 28 0.76 26.39 -15.25
N GLN A 29 1.97 26.52 -14.71
CA GLN A 29 3.09 27.17 -15.41
C GLN A 29 3.47 26.43 -16.69
N LYS A 30 3.33 25.10 -16.73
CA LYS A 30 3.53 24.28 -17.93
C LYS A 30 2.31 24.24 -18.86
N GLY A 31 1.18 24.88 -18.49
CA GLY A 31 -0.06 24.88 -19.25
C GLY A 31 -0.78 23.53 -19.30
N LEU A 32 -0.46 22.61 -18.39
CA LEU A 32 -1.01 21.26 -18.37
C LEU A 32 -2.35 21.18 -17.63
N THR A 33 -3.24 20.32 -18.12
CA THR A 33 -4.41 19.85 -17.38
C THR A 33 -3.99 18.78 -16.35
N GLN A 34 -4.88 18.45 -15.39
CA GLN A 34 -4.63 17.35 -14.46
C GLN A 34 -4.52 15.98 -15.17
N GLU A 35 -5.24 15.80 -16.27
CA GLU A 35 -5.21 14.61 -17.10
C GLU A 35 -3.83 14.44 -17.77
N GLU A 36 -3.37 15.48 -18.45
CA GLU A 36 -2.06 15.48 -19.13
C GLU A 36 -0.90 15.27 -18.15
N LEU A 37 -0.95 15.90 -16.96
CA LEU A 37 0.06 15.65 -15.93
C LEU A 37 0.01 14.20 -15.42
N ALA A 38 -1.18 13.64 -15.28
CA ALA A 38 -1.35 12.25 -14.84
C ALA A 38 -0.75 11.26 -15.86
N GLU A 39 -0.98 11.46 -17.14
CA GLU A 39 -0.40 10.67 -18.21
C GLU A 39 1.14 10.74 -18.21
N LEU A 40 1.71 11.95 -18.07
CA LEU A 40 3.15 12.19 -18.05
C LEU A 40 3.84 11.54 -16.84
N LEU A 41 3.13 11.44 -15.71
CA LEU A 41 3.65 10.83 -14.47
C LEU A 41 3.26 9.36 -14.32
N TYR A 42 2.53 8.78 -15.29
CA TYR A 42 2.02 7.40 -15.25
C TYR A 42 1.15 7.10 -14.02
N VAL A 43 0.30 8.07 -13.63
CA VAL A 43 -0.63 7.94 -12.52
C VAL A 43 -2.07 8.22 -12.96
N SER A 44 -3.06 8.00 -12.11
CA SER A 44 -4.44 8.36 -12.42
C SER A 44 -4.70 9.86 -12.23
N ARG A 45 -5.60 10.45 -13.02
CA ARG A 45 -6.08 11.82 -12.80
C ARG A 45 -6.59 12.05 -11.38
N ALA A 46 -7.26 11.02 -10.79
CA ALA A 46 -7.75 11.08 -9.42
C ALA A 46 -6.61 11.24 -8.40
N ALA A 47 -5.43 10.65 -8.66
CA ALA A 47 -4.24 10.84 -7.82
C ALA A 47 -3.77 12.31 -7.87
N ILE A 48 -3.63 12.89 -9.06
CA ILE A 48 -3.25 14.31 -9.20
C ILE A 48 -4.26 15.22 -8.49
N SER A 49 -5.56 15.00 -8.69
CA SER A 49 -6.61 15.78 -8.03
C SER A 49 -6.55 15.66 -6.50
N LYS A 50 -6.25 14.47 -5.98
CA LYS A 50 -6.07 14.22 -4.55
C LYS A 50 -4.87 14.98 -3.98
N TRP A 51 -3.75 14.97 -4.71
CA TRP A 51 -2.52 15.64 -4.29
C TRP A 51 -2.67 17.17 -4.33
N GLU A 52 -3.20 17.73 -5.40
CA GLU A 52 -3.42 19.17 -5.53
C GLU A 52 -4.48 19.73 -4.57
N SER A 53 -5.36 18.89 -4.05
CA SER A 53 -6.36 19.28 -3.04
C SER A 53 -5.90 19.09 -1.59
N GLY A 54 -4.65 18.69 -1.34
CA GLY A 54 -4.11 18.44 -0.01
C GLY A 54 -4.71 17.22 0.72
N ARG A 55 -5.53 16.40 0.03
CA ARG A 55 -6.17 15.22 0.64
C ARG A 55 -5.26 14.00 0.73
N GLY A 56 -4.01 14.12 0.34
CA GLY A 56 -2.99 13.09 0.45
C GLY A 56 -1.74 13.43 -0.32
N PHE A 57 -0.67 12.68 -0.04
CA PHE A 57 0.64 12.84 -0.67
C PHE A 57 0.91 11.74 -1.69
N PRO A 58 1.74 12.02 -2.71
CA PRO A 58 2.31 10.99 -3.58
C PRO A 58 3.26 10.09 -2.80
N ASN A 59 3.47 8.88 -3.29
CA ASN A 59 4.53 8.02 -2.79
C ASN A 59 5.90 8.52 -3.30
N ILE A 60 6.98 7.94 -2.77
CA ILE A 60 8.37 8.35 -3.09
C ILE A 60 8.67 8.25 -4.58
N GLU A 61 8.14 7.23 -5.27
CA GLU A 61 8.36 7.04 -6.71
C GLU A 61 7.69 8.15 -7.53
N SER A 62 6.46 8.51 -7.17
CA SER A 62 5.75 9.62 -7.81
C SER A 62 6.42 10.97 -7.54
N LEU A 63 6.94 11.19 -6.33
CA LEU A 63 7.72 12.38 -5.99
C LEU A 63 8.98 12.52 -6.84
N LYS A 64 9.73 11.42 -7.02
CA LYS A 64 10.89 11.40 -7.92
C LYS A 64 10.51 11.71 -9.36
N ALA A 65 9.37 11.17 -9.82
CA ALA A 65 8.86 11.46 -11.17
C ALA A 65 8.50 12.94 -11.34
N ILE A 66 7.82 13.54 -10.35
CA ILE A 66 7.48 14.97 -10.32
C ILE A 66 8.75 15.82 -10.33
N SER A 67 9.69 15.56 -9.43
CA SER A 67 10.98 16.26 -9.33
C SER A 67 11.74 16.22 -10.66
N LYS A 68 11.83 15.03 -11.28
CA LYS A 68 12.47 14.86 -12.58
C LYS A 68 11.78 15.60 -13.71
N TYR A 69 10.44 15.54 -13.77
CA TYR A 69 9.66 16.16 -14.83
C TYR A 69 9.75 17.69 -14.78
N PHE A 70 9.64 18.26 -13.59
CA PHE A 70 9.72 19.71 -13.40
C PHE A 70 11.14 20.24 -13.25
N SER A 71 12.15 19.35 -13.18
CA SER A 71 13.56 19.70 -12.96
C SER A 71 13.80 20.51 -11.68
N ILE A 72 13.13 20.13 -10.59
CA ILE A 72 13.25 20.73 -9.26
C ILE A 72 13.74 19.69 -8.25
N SER A 73 14.41 20.12 -7.19
CA SER A 73 14.85 19.22 -6.12
C SER A 73 13.65 18.74 -5.29
N LEU A 74 13.80 17.62 -4.58
CA LEU A 74 12.78 17.15 -3.63
C LEU A 74 12.67 18.11 -2.42
N ASP A 75 13.78 18.70 -2.01
CA ASP A 75 13.81 19.68 -0.93
C ASP A 75 13.09 20.98 -1.29
N ASP A 76 13.15 21.37 -2.57
CA ASP A 76 12.38 22.51 -3.07
C ASP A 76 10.89 22.16 -3.25
N LEU A 77 10.57 20.91 -3.50
CA LEU A 77 9.19 20.44 -3.70
C LEU A 77 8.45 20.26 -2.38
N LEU A 78 9.15 19.82 -1.33
CA LEU A 78 8.60 19.42 -0.04
C LEU A 78 9.17 20.25 1.10
N SER A 79 8.38 20.50 2.12
CA SER A 79 8.87 20.98 3.41
C SER A 79 9.47 19.84 4.24
N GLY A 80 10.29 20.15 5.22
CA GLY A 80 10.88 19.14 6.10
C GLY A 80 9.85 18.30 6.85
N GLU A 81 8.72 18.90 7.24
CA GLU A 81 7.61 18.19 7.91
C GLU A 81 6.87 17.24 6.95
N GLU A 82 6.70 17.65 5.70
CA GLU A 82 6.08 16.81 4.66
C GLU A 82 6.94 15.59 4.32
N ILE A 83 8.27 15.73 4.31
CA ILE A 83 9.20 14.60 4.10
C ILE A 83 9.03 13.55 5.21
N LEU A 84 8.92 13.96 6.46
CA LEU A 84 8.70 13.07 7.59
C LEU A 84 7.34 12.36 7.50
N ALA A 85 6.27 13.09 7.17
CA ALA A 85 4.93 12.53 7.03
C ALA A 85 4.85 11.48 5.90
N ILE A 86 5.54 11.70 4.79
CA ILE A 86 5.60 10.76 3.66
C ILE A 86 6.38 9.51 4.06
N ALA A 87 7.53 9.66 4.73
CA ALA A 87 8.34 8.55 5.18
C ALA A 87 7.58 7.64 6.16
N GLU A 88 6.83 8.22 7.11
CA GLU A 88 5.98 7.45 8.03
C GLU A 88 4.84 6.71 7.31
N ASN A 89 4.23 7.34 6.33
CA ASN A 89 3.11 6.73 5.61
C ASN A 89 3.56 5.55 4.74
N ASP A 90 4.70 5.66 4.06
CA ASP A 90 5.31 4.58 3.29
C ASP A 90 5.70 3.39 4.17
N HIS A 91 6.21 3.67 5.39
CA HIS A 91 6.54 2.61 6.35
C HIS A 91 5.29 1.84 6.81
N LYS A 92 4.25 2.57 7.19
CA LYS A 92 2.96 1.98 7.61
C LYS A 92 2.30 1.15 6.49
N GLN A 93 2.42 1.57 5.25
CA GLN A 93 1.85 0.85 4.11
C GLN A 93 2.61 -0.46 3.83
N LYS A 94 3.93 -0.46 3.92
CA LYS A 94 4.76 -1.68 3.78
C LYS A 94 4.48 -2.68 4.89
N GLU A 95 4.33 -2.23 6.12
CA GLU A 95 3.99 -3.10 7.26
C GLU A 95 2.61 -3.76 7.11
N ARG A 96 1.61 -3.03 6.62
CA ARG A 96 0.28 -3.59 6.35
C ARG A 96 0.34 -4.67 5.27
N THR A 97 1.01 -4.41 4.17
CA THR A 97 1.15 -5.38 3.07
C THR A 97 1.87 -6.64 3.52
N LEU A 98 2.96 -6.51 4.29
CA LEU A 98 3.68 -7.65 4.87
C LEU A 98 2.80 -8.48 5.81
N ARG A 99 2.06 -7.82 6.68
CA ARG A 99 1.15 -8.48 7.62
C ARG A 99 0.05 -9.24 6.89
N ASP A 100 -0.58 -8.63 5.89
CA ASP A 100 -1.64 -9.26 5.11
C ASP A 100 -1.10 -10.47 4.32
N LEU A 101 0.13 -10.40 3.81
CA LEU A 101 0.81 -11.53 3.16
C LEU A 101 1.07 -12.68 4.14
N ILE A 102 1.56 -12.38 5.36
CA ILE A 102 1.84 -13.38 6.39
C ILE A 102 0.54 -14.07 6.81
N PHE A 103 -0.53 -13.33 7.07
CA PHE A 103 -1.82 -13.92 7.43
C PHE A 103 -2.38 -14.78 6.28
N GLY A 104 -2.29 -14.33 5.03
CA GLY A 104 -2.71 -15.11 3.87
C GLY A 104 -1.92 -16.43 3.73
N LEU A 105 -0.61 -16.42 3.98
CA LEU A 105 0.23 -17.63 3.98
C LEU A 105 -0.12 -18.57 5.13
N LEU A 106 -0.41 -18.06 6.33
CA LEU A 106 -0.86 -18.86 7.48
C LEU A 106 -2.20 -19.52 7.20
N ASP A 107 -3.18 -18.80 6.66
CA ASP A 107 -4.49 -19.35 6.30
C ASP A 107 -4.35 -20.46 5.25
N CYS A 108 -3.55 -20.23 4.21
CA CYS A 108 -3.25 -21.24 3.19
C CYS A 108 -2.57 -22.46 3.80
N GLY A 109 -1.62 -22.26 4.72
CA GLY A 109 -0.94 -23.33 5.46
C GLY A 109 -1.91 -24.16 6.31
N MET A 110 -2.84 -23.51 7.00
CA MET A 110 -3.88 -24.21 7.79
C MET A 110 -4.79 -25.06 6.89
N VAL A 111 -5.23 -24.53 5.76
CA VAL A 111 -6.05 -25.28 4.79
C VAL A 111 -5.27 -26.49 4.25
N LEU A 112 -4.00 -26.31 3.87
CA LEU A 112 -3.15 -27.42 3.42
C LEU A 112 -2.99 -28.48 4.49
N LEU A 113 -2.78 -28.10 5.76
CA LEU A 113 -2.61 -29.03 6.88
C LEU A 113 -3.89 -29.84 7.16
N LEU A 114 -5.07 -29.26 6.94
CA LEU A 114 -6.36 -29.93 7.07
C LEU A 114 -6.60 -30.97 5.96
N PHE A 115 -6.17 -30.67 4.73
CA PHE A 115 -6.46 -31.51 3.56
C PHE A 115 -5.33 -32.52 3.24
N LEU A 116 -4.07 -32.17 3.52
CA LEU A 116 -2.96 -33.07 3.24
C LEU A 116 -2.88 -34.23 4.25
N PRO A 117 -2.60 -35.45 3.77
CA PRO A 117 -2.51 -36.64 4.64
C PRO A 117 -1.15 -36.69 5.36
N PHE A 118 -0.93 -35.81 6.33
CA PHE A 118 0.30 -35.77 7.13
C PHE A 118 0.27 -36.72 8.34
N PHE A 119 -0.91 -37.17 8.77
CA PHE A 119 -1.07 -37.98 9.95
C PHE A 119 -1.10 -39.46 9.56
N GLY A 120 -0.24 -40.27 10.22
CA GLY A 120 -0.23 -41.70 10.06
C GLY A 120 -1.22 -42.35 11.01
N GLN A 121 -2.20 -43.10 10.51
CA GLN A 121 -3.11 -43.93 11.31
C GLN A 121 -2.73 -45.39 11.14
N LYS A 122 -2.61 -46.11 12.24
CA LYS A 122 -2.31 -47.54 12.26
C LYS A 122 -3.61 -48.32 12.18
N GLU A 123 -3.79 -49.05 11.10
CA GLU A 123 -4.93 -49.93 10.90
C GLU A 123 -4.41 -51.29 10.39
N ASP A 124 -4.73 -52.37 11.06
CA ASP A 124 -4.37 -53.76 10.73
C ASP A 124 -2.90 -54.00 10.32
N GLY A 125 -1.95 -53.34 11.00
CA GLY A 125 -0.52 -53.54 10.78
C GLY A 125 0.10 -52.61 9.71
N PHE A 126 -0.68 -51.79 9.00
CA PHE A 126 -0.19 -50.83 8.04
C PHE A 126 -0.41 -49.40 8.55
N ILE A 127 0.54 -48.51 8.22
CA ILE A 127 0.43 -47.06 8.50
C ILE A 127 -0.12 -46.38 7.26
N ARG A 128 -1.34 -45.86 7.36
CA ARG A 128 -1.97 -45.05 6.30
C ARG A 128 -1.93 -43.58 6.68
N SER A 129 -1.51 -42.73 5.73
CA SER A 129 -1.54 -41.29 5.92
C SER A 129 -2.98 -40.76 5.77
N VAL A 130 -3.46 -40.00 6.75
CA VAL A 130 -4.81 -39.44 6.76
C VAL A 130 -4.76 -37.91 6.97
N SER A 131 -5.73 -37.19 6.45
CA SER A 131 -5.89 -35.78 6.74
C SER A 131 -6.55 -35.55 8.08
N LEU A 132 -6.37 -34.36 8.65
CA LEU A 132 -6.92 -34.01 9.97
C LEU A 132 -8.46 -34.04 9.96
N LEU A 133 -9.11 -33.71 8.83
CA LEU A 133 -10.55 -33.84 8.64
C LEU A 133 -11.03 -35.28 8.75
N ALA A 134 -10.31 -36.23 8.16
CA ALA A 134 -10.66 -37.66 8.25
C ALA A 134 -10.53 -38.22 9.69
N LEU A 135 -9.59 -37.71 10.49
CA LEU A 135 -9.47 -38.06 11.89
C LEU A 135 -10.66 -37.60 12.74
N SER A 136 -11.21 -36.40 12.47
CA SER A 136 -12.39 -35.91 13.19
C SER A 136 -13.66 -36.72 12.91
N ASP A 137 -13.86 -37.13 11.66
CA ASP A 137 -14.99 -37.98 11.27
C ASP A 137 -14.94 -39.38 11.92
N ILE A 138 -13.77 -39.97 12.01
CA ILE A 138 -13.57 -41.25 12.67
C ILE A 138 -13.88 -41.18 14.17
N GLN A 139 -13.46 -40.13 14.85
CA GLN A 139 -13.76 -39.92 16.27
C GLN A 139 -15.26 -39.72 16.50
N LEU A 140 -15.96 -39.02 15.65
CA LEU A 140 -17.40 -38.84 15.72
C LEU A 140 -18.16 -40.17 15.52
N TYR A 141 -17.72 -40.98 14.54
CA TYR A 141 -18.31 -42.30 14.24
C TYR A 141 -18.11 -43.27 15.40
N LEU A 142 -16.91 -43.34 16.01
CA LEU A 142 -16.63 -44.17 17.17
C LEU A 142 -17.46 -43.78 18.39
N LYS A 143 -17.65 -42.47 18.62
CA LYS A 143 -18.43 -41.95 19.74
C LYS A 143 -19.93 -42.27 19.58
N LEU A 144 -20.46 -42.22 18.39
CA LEU A 144 -21.84 -42.60 18.08
C LEU A 144 -22.04 -44.12 18.27
N ARG A 145 -21.08 -44.95 17.86
CA ARG A 145 -21.15 -46.42 18.01
C ARG A 145 -21.12 -46.86 19.48
N THR A 146 -20.31 -46.20 20.31
CA THR A 146 -20.24 -46.53 21.76
C THR A 146 -21.44 -46.00 22.54
N SER A 147 -22.20 -45.03 22.01
CA SER A 147 -23.42 -44.51 22.63
C SER A 147 -24.68 -45.35 22.31
N LEU A 148 -24.61 -46.25 21.33
CA LEU A 148 -25.72 -47.11 20.87
C LEU A 148 -25.58 -48.57 21.35
N SER A 149 -24.54 -48.90 22.07
CA SER A 149 -24.31 -50.22 22.72
C SER A 149 -24.54 -50.14 24.19
#